data_4fbbf5fdf393e40d1e27a30c53b04f81
#
_entry.id   4fbbf5fdf393e40d1e27a30c53b04f81
#
_cell.length_a   1.000
_cell.length_b   1.000
_cell.length_c   1.000
_cell.angle_alpha   90.00
_cell.angle_beta   90.00
_cell.angle_gamma   90.00
#
_symmetry.space_group_name_H-M   'P 1'
#
loop_
_entity.id
_entity.type
_entity.pdbx_description
1 polymer ?
#
loop_
_entity_poly.entity_id
_entity_poly.type
_entity_poly.pdbx_seq_one_letter_code
_entity_poly.pdbx_strand_id
1 'polypeptide(L)'
;MIELKGLHKSYITGNNKLHVLKGLDMFIGKGELVSIMGSSGSGKSTLLNVLGILDSYDQGHYKLDNTLMSNLSEKKAAQYRNNMLGFVFQSFNLISFKNAMENVALPLYYQGVSRKQRNNFAMEYLDRMGLKDWADHMPNEMSGGQKQRVAIARAMISKPKVILADEPTGALDSQTSLEVMDLFGEINATGITVIIVTHEKDISEKTNRIINIKDGIIDSEFISKN
;
A
#
# COMPACT_ATOMS: atom_id res chain seq x y z
N MET A 1 -13.51 -6.00 5.13
CA MET A 1 -12.48 -6.19 4.05
C MET A 1 -11.23 -6.87 4.61
N ILE A 2 -10.66 -6.32 5.68
CA ILE A 2 -9.52 -6.88 6.43
C ILE A 2 -9.96 -7.16 7.86
N GLU A 3 -9.66 -8.35 8.37
CA GLU A 3 -9.92 -8.76 9.75
C GLU A 3 -8.66 -9.40 10.32
N LEU A 4 -8.13 -8.84 11.40
CA LEU A 4 -7.06 -9.41 12.21
C LEU A 4 -7.62 -9.78 13.58
N LYS A 5 -7.26 -10.96 14.08
CA LYS A 5 -7.60 -11.42 15.45
C LYS A 5 -6.39 -12.02 16.11
N GLY A 6 -5.98 -11.42 17.23
CA GLY A 6 -4.86 -11.88 18.03
C GLY A 6 -3.59 -12.06 17.22
N LEU A 7 -3.27 -11.11 16.30
CA LEU A 7 -2.15 -11.25 15.38
C LEU A 7 -0.82 -11.00 16.08
N HIS A 8 0.06 -12.00 16.05
CA HIS A 8 1.42 -11.90 16.60
C HIS A 8 2.48 -12.05 15.50
N LYS A 9 3.54 -11.26 15.60
CA LYS A 9 4.73 -11.38 14.75
C LYS A 9 5.99 -11.12 15.55
N SER A 10 6.96 -12.02 15.39
CA SER A 10 8.29 -11.89 15.98
C SER A 10 9.37 -12.08 14.91
N TYR A 11 10.51 -11.46 15.10
CA TYR A 11 11.72 -11.72 14.33
C TYR A 11 12.80 -12.30 15.21
N ILE A 12 13.56 -13.24 14.66
CA ILE A 12 14.70 -13.86 15.34
C ILE A 12 15.98 -13.30 14.71
N THR A 13 16.80 -12.64 15.52
CA THR A 13 18.10 -12.12 15.11
C THR A 13 19.17 -12.72 16.03
N GLY A 14 19.89 -13.73 15.53
CA GLY A 14 20.80 -14.53 16.36
C GLY A 14 20.02 -15.22 17.49
N ASN A 15 20.43 -14.98 18.74
CA ASN A 15 19.76 -15.54 19.92
C ASN A 15 18.61 -14.68 20.47
N ASN A 16 18.36 -13.50 19.89
CA ASN A 16 17.34 -12.60 20.39
C ASN A 16 16.03 -12.74 19.58
N LYS A 17 14.92 -12.86 20.30
CA LYS A 17 13.57 -12.82 19.73
C LYS A 17 12.97 -11.44 19.99
N LEU A 18 12.70 -10.69 18.91
CA LEU A 18 12.02 -9.39 18.95
C LEU A 18 10.54 -9.60 18.63
N HIS A 19 9.67 -9.48 19.63
CA HIS A 19 8.22 -9.57 19.47
C HIS A 19 7.68 -8.21 19.04
N VAL A 20 7.33 -8.06 17.77
CA VAL A 20 6.99 -6.78 17.14
C VAL A 20 5.48 -6.52 17.16
N LEU A 21 4.65 -7.49 16.75
CA LEU A 21 3.19 -7.38 16.85
C LEU A 21 2.70 -8.29 17.98
N LYS A 22 1.89 -7.74 18.88
CA LYS A 22 1.60 -8.37 20.19
C LYS A 22 0.10 -8.57 20.40
N GLY A 23 -0.53 -9.38 19.51
CA GLY A 23 -1.94 -9.72 19.63
C GLY A 23 -2.85 -8.61 19.09
N LEU A 24 -2.57 -8.15 17.87
CA LEU A 24 -3.39 -7.11 17.23
C LEU A 24 -4.77 -7.64 16.82
N ASP A 25 -5.80 -6.94 17.27
CA ASP A 25 -7.18 -7.07 16.79
C ASP A 25 -7.52 -5.84 15.97
N MET A 26 -7.89 -6.00 14.69
CA MET A 26 -8.19 -4.89 13.80
C MET A 26 -9.23 -5.31 12.76
N PHE A 27 -10.17 -4.42 12.48
CA PHE A 27 -11.11 -4.58 11.38
C PHE A 27 -11.09 -3.33 10.49
N ILE A 28 -10.94 -3.52 9.18
CA ILE A 28 -11.07 -2.46 8.18
C ILE A 28 -12.14 -2.89 7.19
N GLY A 29 -13.18 -2.07 7.04
CA GLY A 29 -14.30 -2.26 6.13
C GLY A 29 -13.90 -2.09 4.67
N LYS A 30 -14.79 -2.46 3.77
CA LYS A 30 -14.63 -2.20 2.34
C LYS A 30 -14.86 -0.71 2.06
N GLY A 31 -13.98 -0.09 1.27
CA GLY A 31 -14.08 1.31 0.90
C GLY A 31 -13.68 2.28 2.01
N GLU A 32 -13.07 1.84 3.10
CA GLU A 32 -12.51 2.75 4.10
C GLU A 32 -11.20 3.39 3.62
N LEU A 33 -10.99 4.65 3.96
CA LEU A 33 -9.73 5.37 3.88
C LEU A 33 -9.18 5.50 5.30
N VAL A 34 -8.15 4.72 5.63
CA VAL A 34 -7.62 4.57 7.00
C VAL A 34 -6.14 4.91 7.05
N SER A 35 -5.72 5.65 8.06
CA SER A 35 -4.31 5.80 8.40
C SER A 35 -3.92 4.94 9.59
N ILE A 36 -2.72 4.35 9.53
CA ILE A 36 -2.06 3.66 10.64
C ILE A 36 -0.87 4.52 11.07
N MET A 37 -0.97 5.06 12.28
CA MET A 37 0.03 5.93 12.87
C MET A 37 0.82 5.25 13.99
N GLY A 38 1.95 5.85 14.35
CA GLY A 38 2.78 5.45 15.49
C GLY A 38 4.22 5.92 15.31
N SER A 39 4.99 5.88 16.39
CA SER A 39 6.42 6.22 16.37
C SER A 39 7.24 5.24 15.53
N SER A 40 8.48 5.61 15.19
CA SER A 40 9.42 4.67 14.57
C SER A 40 9.61 3.44 15.47
N GLY A 41 9.62 2.25 14.88
CA GLY A 41 9.75 0.99 15.62
C GLY A 41 8.46 0.46 16.26
N SER A 42 7.32 1.16 16.17
CA SER A 42 6.05 0.71 16.78
C SER A 42 5.43 -0.54 16.12
N GLY A 43 5.93 -0.99 14.97
CA GLY A 43 5.44 -2.18 14.26
C GLY A 43 4.64 -1.89 12.98
N LYS A 44 4.49 -0.62 12.57
CA LYS A 44 3.67 -0.23 11.38
C LYS A 44 4.09 -0.92 10.09
N SER A 45 5.38 -0.86 9.72
CA SER A 45 5.88 -1.48 8.49
C SER A 45 5.80 -3.02 8.57
N THR A 46 5.98 -3.61 9.75
CA THR A 46 5.74 -5.05 9.97
C THR A 46 4.27 -5.39 9.72
N LEU A 47 3.34 -4.61 10.27
CA LEU A 47 1.91 -4.80 10.03
C LEU A 47 1.59 -4.64 8.55
N LEU A 48 2.11 -3.61 7.88
CA LEU A 48 1.92 -3.40 6.45
C LEU A 48 2.41 -4.59 5.62
N ASN A 49 3.58 -5.16 5.97
CA ASN A 49 4.13 -6.33 5.29
C ASN A 49 3.24 -7.57 5.48
N VAL A 50 2.67 -7.77 6.67
CA VAL A 50 1.72 -8.86 6.91
C VAL A 50 0.42 -8.63 6.13
N LEU A 51 -0.16 -7.43 6.17
CA LEU A 51 -1.34 -7.07 5.39
C LEU A 51 -1.10 -7.23 3.89
N GLY A 52 0.11 -6.92 3.45
CA GLY A 52 0.57 -7.05 2.07
C GLY A 52 0.88 -8.49 1.64
N ILE A 53 0.78 -9.46 2.54
CA ILE A 53 1.19 -10.85 2.28
C ILE A 53 2.66 -10.91 1.80
N LEU A 54 3.48 -9.94 2.22
CA LEU A 54 4.93 -9.89 1.97
C LEU A 54 5.69 -10.64 3.06
N ASP A 55 5.08 -10.80 4.23
CA ASP A 55 5.61 -11.54 5.37
C ASP A 55 4.51 -12.38 6.02
N SER A 56 4.89 -13.45 6.70
CA SER A 56 3.99 -14.30 7.48
C SER A 56 3.80 -13.73 8.88
N TYR A 57 2.78 -14.21 9.59
CA TYR A 57 2.56 -13.96 11.01
C TYR A 57 2.73 -15.27 11.81
N ASP A 58 2.99 -15.16 13.12
CA ASP A 58 3.32 -16.30 13.96
C ASP A 58 2.06 -16.96 14.56
N GLN A 59 1.10 -16.13 15.02
CA GLN A 59 -0.13 -16.57 15.68
C GLN A 59 -1.28 -15.61 15.33
N GLY A 60 -2.51 -16.06 15.57
CA GLY A 60 -3.72 -15.32 15.30
C GLY A 60 -4.31 -15.62 13.93
N HIS A 61 -5.16 -14.73 13.44
CA HIS A 61 -5.84 -14.87 12.16
C HIS A 61 -5.79 -13.56 11.35
N TYR A 62 -5.48 -13.69 10.07
CA TYR A 62 -5.64 -12.62 9.09
C TYR A 62 -6.58 -13.07 7.98
N LYS A 63 -7.69 -12.36 7.79
CA LYS A 63 -8.59 -12.55 6.64
C LYS A 63 -8.54 -11.32 5.74
N LEU A 64 -8.42 -11.58 4.43
CA LEU A 64 -8.58 -10.61 3.36
C LEU A 64 -9.79 -11.01 2.51
N ASP A 65 -10.79 -10.15 2.44
CA ASP A 65 -12.05 -10.40 1.72
C ASP A 65 -12.68 -11.76 2.09
N ASN A 66 -12.82 -12.02 3.39
CA ASN A 66 -13.32 -13.25 4.01
C ASN A 66 -12.45 -14.51 3.78
N THR A 67 -11.32 -14.40 3.10
CA THR A 67 -10.41 -15.53 2.89
C THR A 67 -9.26 -15.48 3.91
N LEU A 68 -9.00 -16.59 4.58
CA LEU A 68 -7.90 -16.71 5.55
C LEU A 68 -6.55 -16.72 4.85
N MET A 69 -5.69 -15.79 5.22
CA MET A 69 -4.33 -15.62 4.68
C MET A 69 -3.32 -16.34 5.58
N SER A 70 -3.35 -17.66 5.59
CA SER A 70 -2.40 -18.49 6.36
C SER A 70 -1.85 -19.63 5.51
N ASN A 71 -0.61 -20.01 5.76
CA ASN A 71 0.04 -21.15 5.11
C ASN A 71 -0.05 -21.12 3.57
N LEU A 72 0.01 -19.93 2.99
CA LEU A 72 -0.03 -19.76 1.54
C LEU A 72 1.30 -20.20 0.92
N SER A 73 1.24 -20.97 -0.17
CA SER A 73 2.43 -21.14 -1.00
C SER A 73 2.81 -19.81 -1.65
N GLU A 74 4.10 -19.60 -1.96
CA GLU A 74 4.57 -18.38 -2.64
C GLU A 74 3.79 -18.05 -3.92
N LYS A 75 3.42 -19.07 -4.69
CA LYS A 75 2.60 -18.89 -5.90
C LYS A 75 1.22 -18.31 -5.57
N LYS A 76 0.54 -18.82 -4.52
CA LYS A 76 -0.76 -18.30 -4.08
C LYS A 76 -0.64 -16.91 -3.47
N ALA A 77 0.39 -16.68 -2.64
CA ALA A 77 0.67 -15.37 -2.07
C ALA A 77 0.88 -14.31 -3.16
N ALA A 78 1.70 -14.63 -4.19
CA ALA A 78 1.92 -13.76 -5.34
C ALA A 78 0.63 -13.48 -6.14
N GLN A 79 -0.26 -14.48 -6.30
CA GLN A 79 -1.56 -14.29 -6.95
C GLN A 79 -2.48 -13.33 -6.15
N TYR A 80 -2.55 -13.48 -4.81
CA TYR A 80 -3.32 -12.57 -3.95
C TYR A 80 -2.75 -11.16 -4.01
N ARG A 81 -1.43 -11.00 -3.88
CA ARG A 81 -0.76 -9.68 -4.03
C ARG A 81 -1.14 -9.01 -5.35
N ASN A 82 -1.00 -9.72 -6.45
CA ASN A 82 -1.21 -9.15 -7.78
C ASN A 82 -2.68 -8.84 -8.11
N ASN A 83 -3.64 -9.62 -7.55
CA ASN A 83 -5.06 -9.48 -7.90
C ASN A 83 -5.85 -8.64 -6.89
N MET A 84 -5.37 -8.54 -5.65
CA MET A 84 -6.15 -7.94 -4.56
C MET A 84 -5.52 -6.69 -4.00
N LEU A 85 -4.19 -6.55 -4.12
CA LEU A 85 -3.41 -5.52 -3.42
C LEU A 85 -2.67 -4.63 -4.41
N GLY A 86 -2.69 -3.33 -4.15
CA GLY A 86 -1.81 -2.35 -4.77
C GLY A 86 -0.84 -1.82 -3.72
N PHE A 87 0.42 -1.58 -4.10
CA PHE A 87 1.46 -1.09 -3.19
C PHE A 87 1.99 0.25 -3.66
N VAL A 88 2.10 1.19 -2.73
CA VAL A 88 2.74 2.50 -2.91
C VAL A 88 3.75 2.70 -1.79
N PHE A 89 5.00 3.02 -2.11
CA PHE A 89 6.10 3.14 -1.15
C PHE A 89 6.69 4.54 -1.15
N GLN A 90 7.29 4.94 -0.05
CA GLN A 90 8.02 6.19 0.11
C GLN A 90 9.12 6.38 -0.94
N SER A 91 9.88 5.33 -1.25
CA SER A 91 10.95 5.34 -2.25
C SER A 91 10.46 5.03 -3.67
N PHE A 92 9.13 5.11 -3.92
CA PHE A 92 8.46 4.84 -5.19
C PHE A 92 8.65 3.40 -5.70
N ASN A 93 9.78 2.77 -5.46
CA ASN A 93 10.18 1.43 -5.88
C ASN A 93 9.93 1.18 -7.37
N LEU A 94 10.24 2.18 -8.21
CA LEU A 94 10.20 2.04 -9.66
C LEU A 94 11.44 1.29 -10.15
N ILE A 95 11.24 0.46 -11.17
CA ILE A 95 12.35 -0.24 -11.83
C ILE A 95 13.10 0.78 -12.68
N SER A 96 14.35 1.08 -12.30
CA SER A 96 15.15 2.19 -12.84
C SER A 96 15.48 2.07 -14.33
N PHE A 97 15.54 0.85 -14.87
CA PHE A 97 15.81 0.57 -16.30
C PHE A 97 14.53 0.36 -17.14
N LYS A 98 13.36 0.71 -16.59
CA LYS A 98 12.06 0.71 -17.27
C LYS A 98 11.48 2.12 -17.27
N ASN A 99 10.90 2.54 -18.39
CA ASN A 99 10.19 3.80 -18.47
C ASN A 99 8.89 3.80 -17.63
N ALA A 100 8.20 4.94 -17.53
CA ALA A 100 6.98 5.08 -16.75
C ALA A 100 5.89 4.10 -17.21
N MET A 101 5.64 3.97 -18.50
CA MET A 101 4.64 3.05 -19.06
C MET A 101 4.95 1.59 -18.72
N GLU A 102 6.20 1.17 -18.83
CA GLU A 102 6.63 -0.20 -18.52
C GLU A 102 6.54 -0.50 -17.01
N ASN A 103 6.82 0.49 -16.14
CA ASN A 103 6.63 0.37 -14.70
C ASN A 103 5.15 0.16 -14.37
N VAL A 104 4.26 0.98 -14.94
CA VAL A 104 2.81 0.85 -14.72
C VAL A 104 2.28 -0.47 -15.29
N ALA A 105 2.76 -0.92 -16.44
CA ALA A 105 2.31 -2.18 -17.08
C ALA A 105 2.73 -3.46 -16.34
N LEU A 106 3.66 -3.37 -15.39
CA LEU A 106 4.30 -4.53 -14.77
C LEU A 106 3.32 -5.52 -14.08
N PRO A 107 2.31 -5.10 -13.29
CA PRO A 107 1.37 -6.03 -12.69
C PRO A 107 0.61 -6.86 -13.73
N LEU A 108 0.22 -6.27 -14.85
CA LEU A 108 -0.47 -6.96 -15.92
C LEU A 108 0.43 -7.93 -16.69
N TYR A 109 1.74 -7.70 -16.70
CA TYR A 109 2.70 -8.68 -17.21
C TYR A 109 2.63 -9.99 -16.42
N TYR A 110 2.61 -9.91 -15.09
CA TYR A 110 2.46 -11.08 -14.21
C TYR A 110 1.09 -11.73 -14.28
N GLN A 111 0.06 -11.01 -14.76
CA GLN A 111 -1.26 -11.56 -15.07
C GLN A 111 -1.34 -12.23 -16.46
N GLY A 112 -0.24 -12.23 -17.22
CA GLY A 112 -0.20 -12.84 -18.56
C GLY A 112 -0.86 -12.00 -19.66
N VAL A 113 -1.15 -10.71 -19.40
CA VAL A 113 -1.74 -9.80 -20.39
C VAL A 113 -0.72 -9.49 -21.49
N SER A 114 -1.15 -9.54 -22.75
CA SER A 114 -0.28 -9.30 -23.91
C SER A 114 0.37 -7.89 -23.85
N ARG A 115 1.58 -7.74 -24.43
CA ARG A 115 2.33 -6.47 -24.39
C ARG A 115 1.50 -5.30 -24.93
N LYS A 116 0.82 -5.50 -26.04
CA LYS A 116 -0.02 -4.46 -26.64
C LYS A 116 -1.14 -4.00 -25.71
N GLN A 117 -1.87 -4.95 -25.11
CA GLN A 117 -2.98 -4.64 -24.22
C GLN A 117 -2.52 -3.96 -22.92
N ARG A 118 -1.47 -4.52 -22.25
CA ARG A 118 -0.99 -3.92 -20.99
C ARG A 118 -0.40 -2.53 -21.18
N ASN A 119 0.26 -2.27 -22.32
CA ASN A 119 0.76 -0.93 -22.63
C ASN A 119 -0.38 0.06 -22.88
N ASN A 120 -1.45 -0.34 -23.58
CA ASN A 120 -2.63 0.50 -23.74
C ASN A 120 -3.26 0.85 -22.39
N PHE A 121 -3.45 -0.14 -21.51
CA PHE A 121 -3.96 0.12 -20.17
C PHE A 121 -3.01 1.02 -19.36
N ALA A 122 -1.69 0.81 -19.47
CA ALA A 122 -0.73 1.65 -18.77
C ALA A 122 -0.82 3.12 -19.24
N MET A 123 -0.99 3.36 -20.53
CA MET A 123 -1.21 4.71 -21.08
C MET A 123 -2.49 5.35 -20.54
N GLU A 124 -3.60 4.60 -20.43
CA GLU A 124 -4.84 5.10 -19.83
C GLU A 124 -4.66 5.53 -18.37
N TYR A 125 -3.92 4.74 -17.58
CA TYR A 125 -3.64 5.07 -16.18
C TYR A 125 -2.67 6.24 -16.05
N LEU A 126 -1.66 6.35 -16.92
CA LEU A 126 -0.78 7.51 -16.95
C LEU A 126 -1.53 8.78 -17.36
N ASP A 127 -2.44 8.71 -18.33
CA ASP A 127 -3.28 9.83 -18.73
C ASP A 127 -4.14 10.35 -17.56
N ARG A 128 -4.78 9.43 -16.81
CA ARG A 128 -5.54 9.76 -15.58
C ARG A 128 -4.68 10.41 -14.49
N MET A 129 -3.39 10.14 -14.45
CA MET A 129 -2.43 10.75 -13.52
C MET A 129 -1.83 12.05 -14.04
N GLY A 130 -2.23 12.52 -15.26
CA GLY A 130 -1.63 13.69 -15.92
C GLY A 130 -0.20 13.45 -16.40
N LEU A 131 0.16 12.20 -16.68
CA LEU A 131 1.52 11.79 -17.05
C LEU A 131 1.62 11.15 -18.44
N LYS A 132 0.65 11.40 -19.34
CA LYS A 132 0.64 10.82 -20.68
C LYS A 132 1.92 11.12 -21.46
N ASP A 133 2.36 12.36 -21.44
CA ASP A 133 3.56 12.82 -22.14
C ASP A 133 4.87 12.32 -21.49
N TRP A 134 4.78 11.76 -20.29
CA TRP A 134 5.90 11.20 -19.53
C TRP A 134 6.03 9.67 -19.66
N ALA A 135 5.19 9.04 -20.51
CA ALA A 135 5.11 7.59 -20.61
C ALA A 135 6.45 6.92 -20.95
N ASP A 136 7.25 7.56 -21.80
CA ASP A 136 8.55 7.04 -22.25
C ASP A 136 9.74 7.49 -21.41
N HIS A 137 9.53 8.37 -20.40
CA HIS A 137 10.60 8.85 -19.52
C HIS A 137 11.02 7.79 -18.51
N MET A 138 12.32 7.78 -18.19
CA MET A 138 12.91 6.94 -17.17
C MET A 138 12.72 7.55 -15.77
N PRO A 139 12.72 6.76 -14.70
CA PRO A 139 12.54 7.30 -13.34
C PRO A 139 13.54 8.39 -12.95
N ASN A 140 14.78 8.37 -13.45
CA ASN A 140 15.78 9.40 -13.17
C ASN A 140 15.52 10.74 -13.89
N GLU A 141 14.61 10.76 -14.86
CA GLU A 141 14.19 11.95 -15.59
C GLU A 141 12.93 12.61 -15.01
N MET A 142 12.37 12.04 -13.95
CA MET A 142 11.09 12.42 -13.35
C MET A 142 11.27 13.06 -11.98
N SER A 143 10.41 14.04 -11.65
CA SER A 143 10.31 14.60 -10.30
C SER A 143 9.79 13.58 -9.27
N GLY A 144 9.92 13.86 -7.97
CA GLY A 144 9.38 13.03 -6.90
C GLY A 144 7.88 12.79 -7.03
N GLY A 145 7.11 13.86 -7.26
CA GLY A 145 5.66 13.78 -7.44
C GLY A 145 5.24 12.98 -8.69
N GLN A 146 5.98 13.12 -9.79
CA GLN A 146 5.74 12.32 -11.00
C GLN A 146 6.02 10.83 -10.75
N LYS A 147 7.13 10.49 -10.08
CA LYS A 147 7.44 9.10 -9.67
C LYS A 147 6.36 8.51 -8.79
N GLN A 148 5.84 9.30 -7.85
CA GLN A 148 4.77 8.85 -6.96
C GLN A 148 3.47 8.59 -7.73
N ARG A 149 3.08 9.47 -8.65
CA ARG A 149 1.92 9.26 -9.52
C ARG A 149 2.09 8.02 -10.42
N VAL A 150 3.29 7.74 -10.93
CA VAL A 150 3.61 6.47 -11.63
C VAL A 150 3.45 5.26 -10.71
N ALA A 151 3.93 5.34 -9.47
CA ALA A 151 3.78 4.26 -8.48
C ALA A 151 2.30 4.01 -8.13
N ILE A 152 1.50 5.07 -8.01
CA ILE A 152 0.05 4.97 -7.79
C ILE A 152 -0.65 4.36 -9.03
N ALA A 153 -0.32 4.82 -10.24
CA ALA A 153 -0.85 4.23 -11.48
C ALA A 153 -0.53 2.72 -11.57
N ARG A 154 0.70 2.33 -11.22
CA ARG A 154 1.12 0.92 -11.14
C ARG A 154 0.31 0.14 -10.10
N ALA A 155 0.05 0.72 -8.94
CA ALA A 155 -0.76 0.08 -7.91
C ALA A 155 -2.22 -0.13 -8.37
N MET A 156 -2.75 0.78 -9.17
CA MET A 156 -4.14 0.81 -9.62
C MET A 156 -4.44 -0.08 -10.83
N ILE A 157 -3.45 -0.36 -11.70
CA ILE A 157 -3.70 -0.99 -13.01
C ILE A 157 -4.25 -2.42 -12.90
N SER A 158 -3.95 -3.14 -11.81
CA SER A 158 -4.49 -4.46 -11.51
C SER A 158 -5.93 -4.43 -10.99
N LYS A 159 -6.52 -3.23 -10.80
CA LYS A 159 -7.83 -3.00 -10.18
C LYS A 159 -7.93 -3.65 -8.79
N PRO A 160 -7.05 -3.28 -7.87
CA PRO A 160 -6.96 -3.92 -6.55
C PRO A 160 -8.21 -3.62 -5.73
N LYS A 161 -8.46 -4.45 -4.70
CA LYS A 161 -9.49 -4.16 -3.68
C LYS A 161 -8.96 -3.31 -2.53
N VAL A 162 -7.66 -3.39 -2.30
CA VAL A 162 -6.96 -2.64 -1.24
C VAL A 162 -5.69 -2.03 -1.79
N ILE A 163 -5.43 -0.76 -1.47
CA ILE A 163 -4.14 -0.11 -1.64
C ILE A 163 -3.48 0.01 -0.27
N LEU A 164 -2.23 -0.42 -0.19
CA LEU A 164 -1.33 -0.30 0.95
C LEU A 164 -0.25 0.72 0.62
N ALA A 165 -0.23 1.83 1.34
CA ALA A 165 0.72 2.91 1.13
C ALA A 165 1.63 3.07 2.37
N ASP A 166 2.93 2.94 2.19
CA ASP A 166 3.94 3.11 3.23
C ASP A 166 4.64 4.46 3.07
N GLU A 167 4.34 5.40 3.96
CA GLU A 167 4.87 6.78 3.97
C GLU A 167 4.80 7.44 2.58
N PRO A 168 3.63 7.47 1.90
CA PRO A 168 3.55 7.79 0.48
C PRO A 168 3.91 9.24 0.14
N THR A 169 4.05 10.09 1.14
CA THR A 169 4.38 11.53 1.04
C THR A 169 5.77 11.86 1.56
N GLY A 170 6.44 10.96 2.26
CA GLY A 170 7.66 11.23 3.01
C GLY A 170 8.91 11.62 2.18
N ALA A 171 8.83 11.55 0.84
CA ALA A 171 9.89 12.00 -0.07
C ALA A 171 9.45 13.20 -0.95
N LEU A 172 8.33 13.85 -0.60
CA LEU A 172 7.71 14.91 -1.38
C LEU A 172 7.69 16.23 -0.62
N ASP A 173 7.60 17.34 -1.34
CA ASP A 173 7.30 18.65 -0.74
C ASP A 173 5.83 18.70 -0.27
N SER A 174 5.52 19.69 0.59
CA SER A 174 4.20 19.80 1.22
C SER A 174 3.06 19.96 0.23
N GLN A 175 3.24 20.72 -0.86
CA GLN A 175 2.21 20.92 -1.87
C GLN A 175 1.92 19.61 -2.63
N THR A 176 2.97 18.95 -3.10
CA THR A 176 2.88 17.66 -3.78
C THR A 176 2.28 16.57 -2.87
N SER A 177 2.59 16.62 -1.57
CA SER A 177 2.02 15.70 -0.56
C SER A 177 0.50 15.83 -0.48
N LEU A 178 -0.03 17.06 -0.46
CA LEU A 178 -1.49 17.31 -0.46
C LEU A 178 -2.14 16.78 -1.74
N GLU A 179 -1.56 17.04 -2.91
CA GLU A 179 -2.06 16.53 -4.19
C GLU A 179 -2.10 14.99 -4.24
N VAL A 180 -1.10 14.33 -3.67
CA VAL A 180 -1.06 12.86 -3.57
C VAL A 180 -2.15 12.36 -2.61
N MET A 181 -2.41 13.05 -1.51
CA MET A 181 -3.50 12.68 -0.59
C MET A 181 -4.87 12.89 -1.21
N ASP A 182 -5.09 13.97 -1.94
CA ASP A 182 -6.33 14.19 -2.69
C ASP A 182 -6.57 13.08 -3.73
N LEU A 183 -5.50 12.63 -4.43
CA LEU A 183 -5.56 11.49 -5.33
C LEU A 183 -5.94 10.19 -4.62
N PHE A 184 -5.44 9.92 -3.41
CA PHE A 184 -5.91 8.77 -2.61
C PHE A 184 -7.38 8.89 -2.21
N GLY A 185 -7.86 10.10 -1.92
CA GLY A 185 -9.28 10.37 -1.68
C GLY A 185 -10.15 10.05 -2.90
N GLU A 186 -9.74 10.51 -4.11
CA GLU A 186 -10.42 10.19 -5.36
C GLU A 186 -10.45 8.68 -5.63
N ILE A 187 -9.33 7.99 -5.42
CA ILE A 187 -9.24 6.54 -5.57
C ILE A 187 -10.19 5.84 -4.60
N ASN A 188 -10.20 6.27 -3.34
CA ASN A 188 -11.10 5.71 -2.32
C ASN A 188 -12.58 5.93 -2.67
N ALA A 189 -12.94 7.07 -3.23
CA ALA A 189 -14.30 7.37 -3.70
C ALA A 189 -14.80 6.39 -4.78
N THR A 190 -13.90 5.68 -5.48
CA THR A 190 -14.27 4.59 -6.40
C THR A 190 -14.64 3.29 -5.69
N GLY A 191 -14.57 3.22 -4.36
CA GLY A 191 -14.88 2.06 -3.52
C GLY A 191 -13.68 1.17 -3.18
N ILE A 192 -12.45 1.58 -3.52
CA ILE A 192 -11.21 0.89 -3.14
C ILE A 192 -10.89 1.23 -1.69
N THR A 193 -10.55 0.22 -0.89
CA THR A 193 -10.04 0.42 0.47
C THR A 193 -8.60 0.93 0.40
N VAL A 194 -8.28 2.01 1.12
CA VAL A 194 -6.95 2.59 1.14
C VAL A 194 -6.42 2.61 2.58
N ILE A 195 -5.23 2.05 2.79
CA ILE A 195 -4.55 2.02 4.08
C ILE A 195 -3.22 2.75 3.92
N ILE A 196 -3.05 3.83 4.66
CA ILE A 196 -1.86 4.68 4.64
C ILE A 196 -1.12 4.52 5.96
N VAL A 197 0.10 4.03 5.92
CA VAL A 197 1.02 4.06 7.07
C VAL A 197 1.76 5.39 7.02
N THR A 198 1.70 6.15 8.09
CA THR A 198 2.43 7.42 8.20
C THR A 198 2.72 7.78 9.65
N HIS A 199 3.72 8.63 9.88
CA HIS A 199 3.97 9.28 11.16
C HIS A 199 3.60 10.77 11.12
N GLU A 200 3.17 11.28 9.95
CA GLU A 200 2.79 12.67 9.74
C GLU A 200 1.31 12.87 10.12
N LYS A 201 1.06 13.78 11.08
CA LYS A 201 -0.28 14.05 11.59
C LYS A 201 -1.17 14.67 10.50
N ASP A 202 -0.65 15.64 9.75
CA ASP A 202 -1.40 16.35 8.71
C ASP A 202 -1.88 15.39 7.60
N ILE A 203 -1.09 14.36 7.29
CA ILE A 203 -1.44 13.31 6.35
C ILE A 203 -2.53 12.41 6.93
N SER A 204 -2.42 12.03 8.20
CA SER A 204 -3.40 11.16 8.84
C SER A 204 -4.77 11.83 8.97
N GLU A 205 -4.80 13.12 9.20
CA GLU A 205 -6.04 13.91 9.31
C GLU A 205 -6.83 14.00 7.99
N LYS A 206 -6.20 13.68 6.85
CA LYS A 206 -6.85 13.54 5.54
C LYS A 206 -7.58 12.21 5.35
N THR A 207 -7.48 11.29 6.31
CA THR A 207 -8.17 9.99 6.27
C THR A 207 -9.42 9.99 7.15
N ASN A 208 -10.34 9.04 6.90
CA ASN A 208 -11.61 8.97 7.62
C ASN A 208 -11.47 8.34 9.01
N ARG A 209 -10.42 7.54 9.22
CA ARG A 209 -10.14 6.83 10.48
C ARG A 209 -8.64 6.73 10.71
N ILE A 210 -8.23 6.95 11.95
CA ILE A 210 -6.85 6.88 12.38
C ILE A 210 -6.70 5.76 13.41
N ILE A 211 -5.79 4.82 13.17
CA ILE A 211 -5.44 3.73 14.08
C ILE A 211 -4.02 3.98 14.58
N ASN A 212 -3.84 4.17 15.86
CA ASN A 212 -2.53 4.37 16.47
C ASN A 212 -1.94 3.05 16.97
N ILE A 213 -0.71 2.76 16.55
CA ILE A 213 0.06 1.62 17.02
C ILE A 213 1.20 2.12 17.91
N LYS A 214 1.29 1.54 19.10
CA LYS A 214 2.36 1.79 20.05
C LYS A 214 2.88 0.46 20.61
N ASP A 215 4.19 0.27 20.55
CA ASP A 215 4.87 -0.92 21.10
C ASP A 215 4.28 -2.27 20.64
N GLY A 216 3.75 -2.32 19.41
CA GLY A 216 3.20 -3.52 18.78
C GLY A 216 1.75 -3.84 19.14
N ILE A 217 1.03 -2.92 19.77
CA ILE A 217 -0.41 -3.02 20.06
C ILE A 217 -1.17 -1.83 19.47
N ILE A 218 -2.48 -1.97 19.27
CA ILE A 218 -3.34 -0.83 18.97
C ILE A 218 -3.58 -0.08 20.28
N ASP A 219 -3.13 1.18 20.33
CA ASP A 219 -3.24 2.07 21.47
C ASP A 219 -4.57 2.84 21.48
N SER A 220 -4.98 3.34 20.32
CA SER A 220 -6.22 4.12 20.19
C SER A 220 -6.71 4.15 18.74
N GLU A 221 -8.00 4.42 18.57
CA GLU A 221 -8.63 4.62 17.27
C GLU A 221 -9.51 5.86 17.29
N PHE A 222 -9.47 6.64 16.21
CA PHE A 222 -10.26 7.85 16.05
C PHE A 222 -10.95 7.85 14.68
N ILE A 223 -12.21 8.26 14.65
CA ILE A 223 -12.89 8.59 13.40
C ILE A 223 -12.66 10.08 13.16
N SER A 224 -12.06 10.42 12.02
CA SER A 224 -11.87 11.81 11.62
C SER A 224 -13.24 12.43 11.36
N LYS A 225 -13.48 13.62 11.94
CA LYS A 225 -14.69 14.42 11.67
C LYS A 225 -14.37 15.28 10.45
N ASN A 226 -14.43 14.72 9.25
CA ASN A 226 -14.51 15.51 8.02
C ASN A 226 -15.97 15.74 7.64
#